data_f847c6f06a8e40b8bfcde00d42ff0a27
#
_entry.id   f847c6f06a8e40b8bfcde00d42ff0a27
#
_cell.length_a   1.000
_cell.length_b   1.000
_cell.length_c   1.000
_cell.angle_alpha   90.00
_cell.angle_beta   90.00
_cell.angle_gamma   90.00
#
_symmetry.space_group_name_H-M   'P 1'
#
loop_
_entity.id
_entity.type
_entity.pdbx_description
1 polymer ?
#
loop_
_entity_poly.entity_id
_entity_poly.type
_entity_poly.pdbx_seq_one_letter_code
_entity_poly.pdbx_strand_id
1 'polypeptide(L)'
;MSYLFTSESVSEGHPDKIADQISDSILDNFLAFDPESKVACETLVTTGQVVLAGEVKSNTYIDVQDIARKTINKIGYTEGEYQFNGDSCGVISLIHEQSQDINQGVVKKEKENQGAGDQGIMFGYACNETDNFMPLALDLSNQILKVLSDFRREKKDIKYLRPDSKSQVTIEYSENNLPIRIDTIVVSTQHDPFNDDDDKMLSRIKSDIINLVIPKVFESQPKHIKSLFNNSIKYHINPTGKFVIGGPHGDTGLTGRKIIVDTYGGKGGHGGGAFSGKDPSKVDRSAAYAARHIAKNIVAAGISDQIMIQLSYAIGVSSPTSIMVNTFGKSRVNFSDSEISEKISSIFDLTPFGIEERLKLRNPIYSETAAYGHMGRQPLKINKTFDSPYSGRVIKQVELFTWEKLDYVKIIKEKFKL
;
A
#
# COMPACT_ATOMS: atom_id res chain seq x y z
N MET A 1 23.77 11.22 20.94
CA MET A 1 23.29 12.18 19.90
C MET A 1 21.94 11.72 19.40
N SER A 2 21.09 12.61 18.85
CA SER A 2 19.84 12.27 18.20
C SER A 2 19.99 12.41 16.68
N TYR A 3 19.06 11.86 15.90
CA TYR A 3 19.01 12.00 14.44
C TYR A 3 17.57 12.19 13.96
N LEU A 4 17.42 12.79 12.79
CA LEU A 4 16.12 12.99 12.15
C LEU A 4 15.90 11.90 11.07
N PHE A 5 14.69 11.36 11.03
CA PHE A 5 14.22 10.46 9.96
C PHE A 5 12.89 10.94 9.43
N THR A 6 12.73 10.89 8.13
CA THR A 6 11.54 11.39 7.43
C THR A 6 10.93 10.29 6.57
N SER A 7 9.61 10.21 6.60
CA SER A 7 8.81 9.44 5.63
C SER A 7 7.72 10.32 5.03
N GLU A 8 7.28 9.95 3.85
CA GLU A 8 6.21 10.63 3.12
C GLU A 8 5.10 9.67 2.73
N SER A 9 3.94 10.23 2.42
CA SER A 9 2.81 9.52 1.81
C SER A 9 2.09 10.42 0.81
N VAL A 10 1.27 9.79 -0.04
CA VAL A 10 0.41 10.47 -1.01
C VAL A 10 -1.01 9.96 -0.89
N SER A 11 -1.99 10.82 -1.21
CA SER A 11 -3.41 10.49 -1.12
C SER A 11 -3.87 9.54 -2.22
N GLU A 12 -5.09 9.03 -2.06
CA GLU A 12 -5.79 8.25 -3.09
C GLU A 12 -5.95 9.00 -4.42
N GLY A 13 -5.96 10.34 -4.39
CA GLY A 13 -6.08 11.20 -5.57
C GLY A 13 -4.75 11.60 -6.22
N HIS A 14 -3.61 11.17 -5.69
CA HIS A 14 -2.32 11.37 -6.34
C HIS A 14 -2.26 10.58 -7.66
N PRO A 15 -1.70 11.12 -8.75
CA PRO A 15 -1.71 10.46 -10.08
C PRO A 15 -1.22 9.02 -10.06
N ASP A 16 -0.09 8.73 -9.42
CA ASP A 16 0.42 7.36 -9.33
C ASP A 16 -0.52 6.43 -8.54
N LYS A 17 -1.21 6.94 -7.50
CA LYS A 17 -2.16 6.12 -6.73
C LYS A 17 -3.51 5.96 -7.44
N ILE A 18 -3.89 6.85 -8.33
CA ILE A 18 -5.02 6.64 -9.25
C ILE A 18 -4.69 5.46 -10.18
N ALA A 19 -3.48 5.46 -10.76
CA ALA A 19 -3.02 4.38 -11.63
C ALA A 19 -3.01 3.02 -10.90
N ASP A 20 -2.48 2.97 -9.67
CA ASP A 20 -2.47 1.77 -8.83
C ASP A 20 -3.90 1.28 -8.53
N GLN A 21 -4.81 2.18 -8.16
CA GLN A 21 -6.20 1.82 -7.84
C GLN A 21 -6.97 1.30 -9.06
N ILE A 22 -6.73 1.85 -10.25
CA ILE A 22 -7.32 1.36 -11.50
C ILE A 22 -6.80 -0.05 -11.79
N SER A 23 -5.50 -0.27 -11.74
CA SER A 23 -4.86 -1.57 -11.98
C SER A 23 -5.36 -2.64 -11.01
N ASP A 24 -5.48 -2.33 -9.72
CA ASP A 24 -5.99 -3.28 -8.71
C ASP A 24 -7.50 -3.49 -8.80
N SER A 25 -8.27 -2.48 -9.23
CA SER A 25 -9.70 -2.65 -9.48
C SER A 25 -9.95 -3.60 -10.67
N ILE A 26 -9.13 -3.52 -11.72
CA ILE A 26 -9.18 -4.46 -12.86
C ILE A 26 -8.83 -5.88 -12.40
N LEU A 27 -7.74 -6.03 -11.63
CA LEU A 27 -7.35 -7.32 -11.04
C LEU A 27 -8.46 -7.93 -10.21
N ASP A 28 -9.07 -7.16 -9.29
CA ASP A 28 -10.15 -7.64 -8.44
C ASP A 28 -11.36 -8.12 -9.23
N ASN A 29 -11.71 -7.42 -10.32
CA ASN A 29 -12.82 -7.83 -11.17
C ASN A 29 -12.51 -9.14 -11.90
N PHE A 30 -11.30 -9.36 -12.40
CA PHE A 30 -10.93 -10.66 -12.98
C PHE A 30 -11.03 -11.78 -11.94
N LEU A 31 -10.43 -11.60 -10.74
CA LEU A 31 -10.43 -12.62 -9.69
C LEU A 31 -11.81 -12.90 -9.11
N ALA A 32 -12.73 -11.94 -9.15
CA ALA A 32 -14.10 -12.13 -8.68
C ALA A 32 -14.87 -13.17 -9.52
N PHE A 33 -14.65 -13.20 -10.82
CA PHE A 33 -15.33 -14.11 -11.76
C PHE A 33 -14.47 -15.33 -12.13
N ASP A 34 -13.14 -15.21 -12.14
CA ASP A 34 -12.19 -16.30 -12.37
C ASP A 34 -10.99 -16.19 -11.44
N PRO A 35 -10.99 -16.89 -10.27
CA PRO A 35 -9.87 -16.87 -9.31
C PRO A 35 -8.53 -17.35 -9.88
N GLU A 36 -8.54 -18.09 -10.99
CA GLU A 36 -7.33 -18.60 -11.65
C GLU A 36 -6.74 -17.60 -12.67
N SER A 37 -7.37 -16.42 -12.82
CA SER A 37 -6.90 -15.38 -13.73
C SER A 37 -5.44 -15.04 -13.47
N LYS A 38 -4.67 -14.89 -14.57
CA LYS A 38 -3.33 -14.32 -14.57
C LYS A 38 -3.43 -12.91 -15.10
N VAL A 39 -3.02 -11.94 -14.31
CA VAL A 39 -3.16 -10.52 -14.60
C VAL A 39 -1.83 -9.80 -14.31
N ALA A 40 -1.39 -9.06 -15.29
CA ALA A 40 -0.35 -8.04 -15.15
C ALA A 40 -0.89 -6.80 -15.86
N CYS A 41 -1.52 -5.90 -15.13
CA CYS A 41 -2.15 -4.70 -15.67
C CYS A 41 -1.47 -3.46 -15.13
N GLU A 42 -0.93 -2.65 -16.01
CA GLU A 42 -0.33 -1.36 -15.72
C GLU A 42 -1.19 -0.23 -16.29
N THR A 43 -1.25 0.87 -15.57
CA THR A 43 -2.06 2.05 -15.93
C THR A 43 -1.17 3.28 -16.00
N LEU A 44 -1.36 4.08 -17.04
CA LEU A 44 -0.88 5.45 -17.15
C LEU A 44 -2.08 6.40 -17.09
N VAL A 45 -1.99 7.44 -16.27
CA VAL A 45 -2.97 8.52 -16.22
C VAL A 45 -2.30 9.87 -16.48
N THR A 46 -2.92 10.72 -17.28
CA THR A 46 -2.46 12.08 -17.58
C THR A 46 -3.68 12.95 -17.88
N THR A 47 -3.49 14.22 -18.26
CA THR A 47 -4.59 15.14 -18.58
C THR A 47 -5.60 14.49 -19.54
N GLY A 48 -6.81 14.27 -19.08
CA GLY A 48 -7.94 13.75 -19.86
C GLY A 48 -7.78 12.34 -20.42
N GLN A 49 -6.73 11.57 -20.02
CA GLN A 49 -6.42 10.26 -20.60
C GLN A 49 -6.05 9.21 -19.58
N VAL A 50 -6.48 7.98 -19.86
CA VAL A 50 -6.06 6.74 -19.20
C VAL A 50 -5.60 5.75 -20.25
N VAL A 51 -4.43 5.15 -20.07
CA VAL A 51 -3.95 4.04 -20.90
C VAL A 51 -3.76 2.82 -20.01
N LEU A 52 -4.44 1.73 -20.35
CA LEU A 52 -4.34 0.43 -19.72
C LEU A 52 -3.48 -0.47 -20.62
N ALA A 53 -2.41 -1.04 -20.06
CA ALA A 53 -1.51 -1.91 -20.82
C ALA A 53 -1.17 -3.14 -19.99
N GLY A 54 -0.73 -4.22 -20.66
CA GLY A 54 -0.31 -5.45 -20.00
C GLY A 54 -0.94 -6.71 -20.55
N GLU A 55 -0.84 -7.79 -19.78
CA GLU A 55 -1.25 -9.12 -20.22
C GLU A 55 -2.25 -9.74 -19.26
N VAL A 56 -3.26 -10.38 -19.81
CA VAL A 56 -4.29 -11.11 -19.06
C VAL A 56 -4.55 -12.47 -19.69
N LYS A 57 -4.66 -13.49 -18.83
CA LYS A 57 -5.21 -14.80 -19.18
C LYS A 57 -6.32 -15.13 -18.18
N SER A 58 -7.53 -15.21 -18.68
CA SER A 58 -8.74 -15.44 -17.87
C SER A 58 -9.81 -16.14 -18.68
N ASN A 59 -10.69 -16.88 -17.99
CA ASN A 59 -11.89 -17.47 -18.58
C ASN A 59 -13.10 -16.53 -18.55
N THR A 60 -12.92 -15.28 -18.08
CA THR A 60 -13.97 -14.27 -18.00
C THR A 60 -13.61 -13.03 -18.81
N TYR A 61 -14.64 -12.30 -19.24
CA TYR A 61 -14.51 -10.98 -19.84
C TYR A 61 -15.06 -9.93 -18.87
N ILE A 62 -14.34 -8.82 -18.74
CA ILE A 62 -14.76 -7.65 -17.96
C ILE A 62 -14.62 -6.38 -18.80
N ASP A 63 -15.44 -5.37 -18.53
CA ASP A 63 -15.30 -4.05 -19.14
C ASP A 63 -14.27 -3.21 -18.39
N VAL A 64 -13.02 -3.27 -18.83
CA VAL A 64 -11.89 -2.57 -18.17
C VAL A 64 -12.03 -1.05 -18.24
N GLN A 65 -12.73 -0.51 -19.27
CA GLN A 65 -12.95 0.92 -19.41
C GLN A 65 -13.97 1.41 -18.38
N ASP A 66 -15.07 0.69 -18.20
CA ASP A 66 -16.10 1.00 -17.20
C ASP A 66 -15.51 0.93 -15.77
N ILE A 67 -14.68 -0.10 -15.49
CA ILE A 67 -14.00 -0.26 -14.22
C ILE A 67 -13.06 0.93 -13.93
N ALA A 68 -12.28 1.36 -14.92
CA ALA A 68 -11.39 2.52 -14.78
C ALA A 68 -12.20 3.79 -14.47
N ARG A 69 -13.29 4.07 -15.20
CA ARG A 69 -14.18 5.21 -14.98
C ARG A 69 -14.80 5.21 -13.59
N LYS A 70 -15.34 4.07 -13.16
CA LYS A 70 -15.92 3.90 -11.82
C LYS A 70 -14.89 4.15 -10.71
N THR A 71 -13.65 3.69 -10.92
CA THR A 71 -12.54 3.91 -9.96
C THR A 71 -12.19 5.39 -9.87
N ILE A 72 -12.06 6.10 -10.99
CA ILE A 72 -11.79 7.54 -11.04
C ILE A 72 -12.89 8.33 -10.31
N ASN A 73 -14.16 8.03 -10.59
CA ASN A 73 -15.29 8.67 -9.92
C ASN A 73 -15.34 8.39 -8.43
N LYS A 74 -15.04 7.14 -8.00
CA LYS A 74 -14.94 6.74 -6.59
C LYS A 74 -13.85 7.53 -5.83
N ILE A 75 -12.72 7.81 -6.48
CA ILE A 75 -11.64 8.64 -5.91
C ILE A 75 -12.11 10.09 -5.71
N GLY A 76 -12.97 10.60 -6.59
CA GLY A 76 -13.54 11.94 -6.49
C GLY A 76 -13.14 12.88 -7.64
N TYR A 77 -12.63 12.36 -8.74
CA TYR A 77 -12.42 13.10 -9.97
C TYR A 77 -13.69 13.09 -10.81
N THR A 78 -14.65 13.93 -10.42
CA THR A 78 -16.00 14.02 -10.99
C THR A 78 -16.25 15.32 -11.73
N GLU A 79 -15.41 16.35 -11.50
CA GLU A 79 -15.64 17.69 -12.04
C GLU A 79 -14.81 17.91 -13.32
N GLY A 80 -15.43 18.50 -14.34
CA GLY A 80 -14.75 18.78 -15.62
C GLY A 80 -13.57 19.74 -15.51
N GLU A 81 -13.61 20.67 -14.54
CA GLU A 81 -12.54 21.64 -14.29
C GLU A 81 -11.24 20.99 -13.80
N TYR A 82 -11.26 19.75 -13.29
CA TYR A 82 -10.04 19.01 -12.93
C TYR A 82 -9.27 18.53 -14.17
N GLN A 83 -9.80 18.73 -15.37
CA GLN A 83 -9.22 18.28 -16.65
C GLN A 83 -8.87 16.77 -16.67
N PHE A 84 -9.46 16.03 -15.74
CA PHE A 84 -9.41 14.58 -15.59
C PHE A 84 -10.63 14.15 -14.78
N ASN A 85 -11.56 13.46 -15.43
CA ASN A 85 -12.79 13.03 -14.78
C ASN A 85 -13.28 11.70 -15.36
N GLY A 86 -13.92 10.87 -14.51
CA GLY A 86 -14.26 9.50 -14.89
C GLY A 86 -15.23 9.39 -16.07
N ASP A 87 -16.11 10.38 -16.24
CA ASP A 87 -17.15 10.33 -17.28
C ASP A 87 -16.64 10.81 -18.65
N SER A 88 -15.66 11.73 -18.69
CA SER A 88 -15.21 12.38 -19.92
C SER A 88 -13.79 12.06 -20.37
N CYS A 89 -12.92 11.50 -19.51
CA CYS A 89 -11.56 11.14 -19.94
C CYS A 89 -11.56 10.05 -21.02
N GLY A 90 -10.60 10.07 -21.93
CA GLY A 90 -10.33 8.96 -22.84
C GLY A 90 -9.78 7.76 -22.08
N VAL A 91 -10.27 6.54 -22.38
CA VAL A 91 -9.72 5.30 -21.81
C VAL A 91 -9.33 4.40 -22.96
N ILE A 92 -8.01 4.15 -23.10
CA ILE A 92 -7.45 3.29 -24.15
C ILE A 92 -6.99 1.99 -23.49
N SER A 93 -7.43 0.86 -24.03
CA SER A 93 -6.98 -0.45 -23.59
C SER A 93 -6.03 -1.06 -24.61
N LEU A 94 -4.82 -1.37 -24.18
CA LEU A 94 -3.78 -2.10 -24.90
C LEU A 94 -3.46 -3.42 -24.19
N ILE A 95 -4.42 -3.96 -23.44
CA ILE A 95 -4.31 -5.26 -22.77
C ILE A 95 -4.43 -6.35 -23.81
N HIS A 96 -3.51 -7.31 -23.80
CA HIS A 96 -3.50 -8.46 -24.70
C HIS A 96 -3.38 -9.79 -23.93
N GLU A 97 -3.43 -10.91 -24.64
CA GLU A 97 -3.30 -12.23 -24.04
C GLU A 97 -1.86 -12.51 -23.59
N GLN A 98 -1.71 -13.17 -22.44
CA GLN A 98 -0.40 -13.55 -21.89
C GLN A 98 0.34 -14.52 -22.80
N SER A 99 1.65 -14.31 -23.00
CA SER A 99 2.53 -15.21 -23.76
C SER A 99 2.50 -16.64 -23.24
N GLN A 100 2.44 -17.61 -24.18
CA GLN A 100 2.45 -19.02 -23.85
C GLN A 100 3.81 -19.48 -23.27
N ASP A 101 4.92 -18.85 -23.65
CA ASP A 101 6.28 -19.20 -23.21
C ASP A 101 6.47 -18.98 -21.71
N ILE A 102 5.91 -17.91 -21.16
CA ILE A 102 5.95 -17.63 -19.70
C ILE A 102 5.17 -18.68 -18.91
N ASN A 103 4.05 -19.18 -19.46
CA ASN A 103 3.20 -20.17 -18.80
C ASN A 103 3.90 -21.52 -18.59
N GLN A 104 4.80 -21.95 -19.47
CA GLN A 104 5.43 -23.29 -19.41
C GLN A 104 6.28 -23.49 -18.15
N GLY A 105 6.94 -22.43 -17.67
CA GLY A 105 7.80 -22.49 -16.47
C GLY A 105 7.03 -22.43 -15.16
N VAL A 106 5.88 -21.76 -15.14
CA VAL A 106 5.13 -21.40 -13.92
C VAL A 106 4.02 -22.39 -13.60
N VAL A 107 3.27 -22.85 -14.61
CA VAL A 107 2.14 -23.75 -14.42
C VAL A 107 2.60 -25.20 -14.44
N LYS A 108 2.41 -25.91 -13.33
CA LYS A 108 2.69 -27.35 -13.18
C LYS A 108 1.39 -28.13 -13.09
N LYS A 109 1.43 -29.45 -13.36
CA LYS A 109 0.25 -30.34 -13.26
C LYS A 109 -0.32 -30.35 -11.83
N GLU A 110 0.55 -30.33 -10.83
CA GLU A 110 0.19 -30.26 -9.42
C GLU A 110 0.39 -28.81 -8.95
N LYS A 111 -0.64 -28.19 -8.40
CA LYS A 111 -0.63 -26.77 -7.97
C LYS A 111 0.44 -26.50 -6.88
N GLU A 112 0.69 -27.49 -6.03
CA GLU A 112 1.71 -27.43 -4.96
C GLU A 112 3.13 -27.24 -5.53
N ASN A 113 3.37 -27.68 -6.75
CA ASN A 113 4.65 -27.53 -7.45
C ASN A 113 4.75 -26.27 -8.32
N GLN A 114 3.78 -25.35 -8.20
CA GLN A 114 3.80 -24.07 -8.93
C GLN A 114 5.13 -23.35 -8.69
N GLY A 115 5.83 -23.01 -9.77
CA GLY A 115 7.05 -22.21 -9.70
C GLY A 115 6.73 -20.72 -9.53
N ALA A 116 7.72 -19.98 -9.04
CA ALA A 116 7.63 -18.53 -8.99
C ALA A 116 7.44 -17.94 -10.40
N GLY A 117 6.54 -16.97 -10.54
CA GLY A 117 6.20 -16.32 -11.82
C GLY A 117 7.31 -15.44 -12.38
N ASP A 118 8.28 -15.08 -11.55
CA ASP A 118 9.46 -14.30 -11.92
C ASP A 118 10.61 -14.57 -10.93
N GLN A 119 11.79 -14.08 -11.28
CA GLN A 119 12.90 -13.94 -10.33
C GLN A 119 12.74 -12.65 -9.54
N GLY A 120 13.30 -12.56 -8.34
CA GLY A 120 13.30 -11.29 -7.60
C GLY A 120 13.70 -11.43 -6.14
N ILE A 121 13.82 -10.27 -5.49
CA ILE A 121 14.03 -10.15 -4.05
C ILE A 121 12.88 -9.35 -3.45
N MET A 122 12.30 -9.84 -2.36
CA MET A 122 11.17 -9.21 -1.69
C MET A 122 11.48 -9.01 -0.22
N PHE A 123 11.00 -7.90 0.34
CA PHE A 123 11.30 -7.53 1.72
C PHE A 123 10.04 -7.44 2.57
N GLY A 124 10.15 -7.89 3.81
CA GLY A 124 9.22 -7.63 4.89
C GLY A 124 9.94 -6.89 6.01
N TYR A 125 9.27 -5.94 6.61
CA TYR A 125 9.78 -5.21 7.77
C TYR A 125 8.68 -5.05 8.82
N ALA A 126 9.06 -5.05 10.09
CA ALA A 126 8.21 -4.70 11.21
C ALA A 126 9.06 -4.09 12.33
N CYS A 127 8.47 -3.17 13.08
CA CYS A 127 9.05 -2.58 14.28
C CYS A 127 7.96 -2.31 15.32
N ASN A 128 8.35 -2.12 16.56
CA ASN A 128 7.43 -1.86 17.68
C ASN A 128 7.18 -0.36 17.95
N GLU A 129 7.37 0.49 16.92
CA GLU A 129 7.14 1.94 17.06
C GLU A 129 5.65 2.28 17.17
N THR A 130 4.78 1.48 16.54
CA THR A 130 3.32 1.65 16.51
C THR A 130 2.60 0.34 16.80
N ASP A 131 1.33 0.39 17.19
CA ASP A 131 0.52 -0.80 17.49
C ASP A 131 0.27 -1.71 16.27
N ASN A 132 0.41 -1.15 15.07
CA ASN A 132 0.33 -1.90 13.80
C ASN A 132 1.69 -2.39 13.29
N PHE A 133 2.76 -2.20 14.09
CA PHE A 133 4.13 -2.63 13.79
C PHE A 133 4.73 -1.96 12.55
N MET A 134 4.41 -0.68 12.35
CA MET A 134 4.91 0.15 11.24
C MET A 134 5.84 1.25 11.73
N PRO A 135 6.74 1.76 10.86
CA PRO A 135 7.50 2.98 11.13
C PRO A 135 6.57 4.16 11.39
N LEU A 136 6.77 4.85 12.50
CA LEU A 136 5.89 5.91 12.98
C LEU A 136 5.75 7.07 11.98
N ALA A 137 6.86 7.49 11.34
CA ALA A 137 6.85 8.59 10.40
C ALA A 137 5.93 8.31 9.19
N LEU A 138 5.96 7.09 8.63
CA LEU A 138 5.09 6.68 7.54
C LEU A 138 3.64 6.55 8.02
N ASP A 139 3.42 5.92 9.17
CA ASP A 139 2.08 5.70 9.70
C ASP A 139 1.35 7.03 9.93
N LEU A 140 2.00 8.01 10.54
CA LEU A 140 1.45 9.36 10.72
C LEU A 140 1.21 10.06 9.37
N SER A 141 2.12 9.92 8.40
CA SER A 141 1.93 10.48 7.05
C SER A 141 0.68 9.93 6.39
N ASN A 142 0.46 8.60 6.45
CA ASN A 142 -0.75 7.96 5.93
C ASN A 142 -2.02 8.44 6.66
N GLN A 143 -1.97 8.56 7.98
CA GLN A 143 -3.12 8.97 8.79
C GLN A 143 -3.55 10.41 8.50
N ILE A 144 -2.60 11.35 8.32
CA ILE A 144 -2.88 12.73 7.94
C ILE A 144 -3.70 12.76 6.64
N LEU A 145 -3.30 11.98 5.64
CA LEU A 145 -3.97 11.96 4.33
C LEU A 145 -5.32 11.25 4.36
N LYS A 146 -5.48 10.24 5.20
CA LYS A 146 -6.80 9.61 5.43
C LYS A 146 -7.78 10.60 6.04
N VAL A 147 -7.36 11.31 7.08
CA VAL A 147 -8.19 12.34 7.72
C VAL A 147 -8.55 13.46 6.74
N LEU A 148 -7.59 13.90 5.90
CA LEU A 148 -7.87 14.86 4.82
C LEU A 148 -8.92 14.34 3.84
N SER A 149 -8.81 13.08 3.44
CA SER A 149 -9.79 12.44 2.54
C SER A 149 -11.18 12.36 3.19
N ASP A 150 -11.25 12.07 4.49
CA ASP A 150 -12.52 12.06 5.22
C ASP A 150 -13.18 13.44 5.20
N PHE A 151 -12.44 14.52 5.55
CA PHE A 151 -12.94 15.89 5.46
C PHE A 151 -13.40 16.26 4.04
N ARG A 152 -12.65 15.85 3.02
CA ARG A 152 -13.02 16.08 1.62
C ARG A 152 -14.33 15.40 1.25
N ARG A 153 -14.53 14.16 1.68
CA ARG A 153 -15.74 13.36 1.39
C ARG A 153 -16.95 13.85 2.17
N GLU A 154 -16.76 14.24 3.43
CA GLU A 154 -17.83 14.79 4.27
C GLU A 154 -18.33 16.17 3.79
N LYS A 155 -17.48 16.98 3.15
CA LYS A 155 -17.76 18.34 2.65
C LYS A 155 -18.41 19.26 3.69
N LYS A 156 -18.12 19.05 4.98
CA LYS A 156 -18.74 19.77 6.08
C LYS A 156 -17.89 20.97 6.54
N ASP A 157 -16.74 20.67 7.13
CA ASP A 157 -15.91 21.71 7.77
C ASP A 157 -14.87 22.30 6.79
N ILE A 158 -14.33 21.48 5.88
CA ILE A 158 -13.36 21.87 4.85
C ILE A 158 -13.93 21.51 3.48
N LYS A 159 -14.58 22.47 2.80
CA LYS A 159 -15.33 22.21 1.55
C LYS A 159 -14.50 22.32 0.28
N TYR A 160 -13.35 22.97 0.36
CA TYR A 160 -12.50 23.32 -0.79
C TYR A 160 -11.45 22.25 -1.14
N LEU A 161 -11.37 21.14 -0.40
CA LEU A 161 -10.37 20.10 -0.67
C LEU A 161 -10.67 19.35 -1.98
N ARG A 162 -9.62 19.20 -2.79
CA ARG A 162 -9.59 18.35 -3.99
C ARG A 162 -8.85 17.03 -3.70
N PRO A 163 -8.91 16.03 -4.61
CA PRO A 163 -8.44 14.68 -4.31
C PRO A 163 -6.93 14.53 -4.09
N ASP A 164 -6.08 15.34 -4.75
CA ASP A 164 -4.64 15.19 -4.70
C ASP A 164 -4.03 15.83 -3.45
N SER A 165 -3.20 15.09 -2.75
CA SER A 165 -2.45 15.61 -1.62
C SER A 165 -1.23 14.74 -1.28
N LYS A 166 -0.25 15.36 -0.60
CA LYS A 166 0.96 14.72 -0.09
C LYS A 166 1.18 15.12 1.37
N SER A 167 1.75 14.22 2.15
CA SER A 167 2.21 14.52 3.51
C SER A 167 3.62 13.97 3.73
N GLN A 168 4.35 14.61 4.62
CA GLN A 168 5.68 14.19 5.05
C GLN A 168 5.80 14.44 6.54
N VAL A 169 6.30 13.47 7.29
CA VAL A 169 6.52 13.59 8.73
C VAL A 169 7.99 13.29 9.05
N THR A 170 8.62 14.21 9.77
CA THR A 170 9.98 14.06 10.28
C THR A 170 9.94 13.83 11.78
N ILE A 171 10.59 12.78 12.23
CA ILE A 171 10.67 12.39 13.64
C ILE A 171 12.12 12.44 14.09
N GLU A 172 12.36 12.97 15.27
CA GLU A 172 13.63 12.90 15.96
C GLU A 172 13.71 11.61 16.77
N TYR A 173 14.79 10.84 16.54
CA TYR A 173 15.10 9.59 17.21
C TYR A 173 16.34 9.72 18.10
N SER A 174 16.34 9.00 19.21
CA SER A 174 17.53 8.80 20.05
C SER A 174 18.54 7.87 19.35
N GLU A 175 19.76 7.79 19.89
CA GLU A 175 20.77 6.80 19.47
C GLU A 175 20.28 5.36 19.55
N ASN A 176 19.32 5.09 20.42
CA ASN A 176 18.71 3.77 20.57
C ASN A 176 17.54 3.51 19.61
N ASN A 177 17.33 4.39 18.64
CA ASN A 177 16.23 4.34 17.66
C ASN A 177 14.82 4.47 18.29
N LEU A 178 14.70 5.15 19.44
CA LEU A 178 13.40 5.46 20.04
C LEU A 178 12.94 6.85 19.58
N PRO A 179 11.68 7.01 19.15
CA PRO A 179 11.14 8.32 18.77
C PRO A 179 11.08 9.25 19.99
N ILE A 180 11.58 10.48 19.84
CA ILE A 180 11.66 11.50 20.91
C ILE A 180 10.55 12.54 20.73
N ARG A 181 10.37 13.05 19.51
CA ARG A 181 9.37 14.06 19.16
C ARG A 181 9.12 14.09 17.66
N ILE A 182 7.97 14.64 17.29
CA ILE A 182 7.70 15.03 15.90
C ILE A 182 8.37 16.39 15.69
N ASP A 183 9.31 16.46 14.73
CA ASP A 183 10.03 17.71 14.41
C ASP A 183 9.28 18.56 13.38
N THR A 184 8.87 17.93 12.27
CA THR A 184 8.28 18.67 11.14
C THR A 184 7.12 17.87 10.52
N ILE A 185 6.05 18.57 10.15
CA ILE A 185 4.94 18.06 9.35
C ILE A 185 4.79 18.94 8.11
N VAL A 186 4.87 18.34 6.93
CA VAL A 186 4.59 18.98 5.65
C VAL A 186 3.29 18.41 5.09
N VAL A 187 2.39 19.28 4.63
CA VAL A 187 1.16 18.88 3.92
C VAL A 187 1.01 19.77 2.70
N SER A 188 0.89 19.15 1.53
CA SER A 188 0.49 19.81 0.29
C SER A 188 -0.85 19.23 -0.14
N THR A 189 -1.87 20.05 -0.21
CA THR A 189 -3.24 19.61 -0.60
C THR A 189 -3.79 20.45 -1.73
N GLN A 190 -4.31 19.80 -2.74
CA GLN A 190 -5.06 20.41 -3.83
C GLN A 190 -6.37 20.99 -3.29
N HIS A 191 -6.76 22.16 -3.78
CA HIS A 191 -7.92 22.90 -3.30
C HIS A 191 -8.60 23.72 -4.41
N ASP A 192 -9.85 24.08 -4.19
CA ASP A 192 -10.57 25.04 -5.03
C ASP A 192 -9.99 26.45 -4.87
N PRO A 193 -10.07 27.30 -5.89
CA PRO A 193 -9.76 28.72 -5.78
C PRO A 193 -10.94 29.45 -5.09
N PHE A 194 -11.06 29.32 -3.75
CA PHE A 194 -12.22 29.78 -2.98
C PHE A 194 -12.10 31.22 -2.47
N ASN A 195 -11.01 31.91 -2.76
CA ASN A 195 -10.76 33.31 -2.41
C ASN A 195 -9.87 33.96 -3.46
N ASP A 196 -10.18 35.20 -3.85
CA ASP A 196 -9.38 35.97 -4.80
C ASP A 196 -8.06 36.47 -4.21
N ASP A 197 -7.94 36.52 -2.88
CA ASP A 197 -6.71 36.85 -2.13
C ASP A 197 -5.99 35.54 -1.78
N ASP A 198 -4.91 35.26 -2.51
CA ASP A 198 -4.11 34.03 -2.33
C ASP A 198 -3.56 33.91 -0.91
N ASP A 199 -3.13 35.01 -0.25
CA ASP A 199 -2.57 34.98 1.10
C ASP A 199 -3.64 34.62 2.15
N LYS A 200 -4.83 35.16 2.01
CA LYS A 200 -5.96 34.80 2.89
C LYS A 200 -6.38 33.34 2.68
N MET A 201 -6.42 32.89 1.43
CA MET A 201 -6.74 31.52 1.09
C MET A 201 -5.73 30.54 1.71
N LEU A 202 -4.43 30.77 1.53
CA LEU A 202 -3.36 29.95 2.09
C LEU A 202 -3.33 29.98 3.62
N SER A 203 -3.57 31.15 4.22
CA SER A 203 -3.68 31.29 5.68
C SER A 203 -4.86 30.47 6.23
N ARG A 204 -5.99 30.43 5.52
CA ARG A 204 -7.15 29.62 5.88
C ARG A 204 -6.83 28.14 5.77
N ILE A 205 -6.22 27.69 4.67
CA ILE A 205 -5.81 26.27 4.48
C ILE A 205 -4.87 25.85 5.62
N LYS A 206 -3.85 26.66 5.91
CA LYS A 206 -2.91 26.39 7.00
C LYS A 206 -3.62 26.27 8.35
N SER A 207 -4.54 27.19 8.65
CA SER A 207 -5.33 27.19 9.89
C SER A 207 -6.18 25.91 10.00
N ASP A 208 -6.88 25.53 8.93
CA ASP A 208 -7.75 24.36 8.95
C ASP A 208 -6.97 23.04 9.08
N ILE A 209 -5.82 22.91 8.43
CA ILE A 209 -4.95 21.74 8.59
C ILE A 209 -4.45 21.64 10.05
N ILE A 210 -3.94 22.72 10.61
CA ILE A 210 -3.36 22.70 11.97
C ILE A 210 -4.45 22.52 13.05
N ASN A 211 -5.63 23.13 12.88
CA ASN A 211 -6.64 23.18 13.92
C ASN A 211 -7.75 22.14 13.80
N LEU A 212 -7.91 21.50 12.62
CA LEU A 212 -8.94 20.48 12.39
C LEU A 212 -8.33 19.11 12.06
N VAL A 213 -7.38 19.05 11.09
CA VAL A 213 -6.82 17.77 10.62
C VAL A 213 -5.84 17.18 11.64
N ILE A 214 -4.85 17.96 12.08
CA ILE A 214 -3.82 17.46 13.01
C ILE A 214 -4.42 17.03 14.36
N PRO A 215 -5.35 17.76 14.99
CA PRO A 215 -6.00 17.30 16.21
C PRO A 215 -6.77 15.97 16.03
N LYS A 216 -7.43 15.77 14.90
CA LYS A 216 -8.12 14.50 14.59
C LYS A 216 -7.14 13.31 14.52
N VAL A 217 -5.97 13.54 13.89
CA VAL A 217 -4.87 12.54 13.87
C VAL A 217 -4.35 12.31 15.29
N PHE A 218 -4.10 13.35 16.06
CA PHE A 218 -3.63 13.27 17.45
C PHE A 218 -4.62 12.47 18.32
N GLU A 219 -5.92 12.74 18.24
CA GLU A 219 -6.95 12.06 19.02
C GLU A 219 -6.96 10.55 18.82
N SER A 220 -6.68 10.09 17.62
CA SER A 220 -6.63 8.66 17.29
C SER A 220 -5.39 7.93 17.81
N GLN A 221 -4.34 8.65 18.25
CA GLN A 221 -3.08 8.03 18.67
C GLN A 221 -3.13 7.44 20.08
N PRO A 222 -2.37 6.36 20.34
CA PRO A 222 -2.14 5.88 21.69
C PRO A 222 -1.30 6.88 22.50
N LYS A 223 -1.35 6.75 23.82
CA LYS A 223 -0.75 7.71 24.77
C LYS A 223 0.75 7.97 24.52
N HIS A 224 1.51 6.94 24.21
CA HIS A 224 2.95 7.06 23.97
C HIS A 224 3.27 7.86 22.71
N ILE A 225 2.46 7.77 21.65
CA ILE A 225 2.60 8.58 20.44
C ILE A 225 2.09 10.00 20.67
N LYS A 226 0.99 10.19 21.43
CA LYS A 226 0.49 11.52 21.81
C LYS A 226 1.55 12.37 22.49
N SER A 227 2.41 11.77 23.30
CA SER A 227 3.48 12.49 24.00
C SER A 227 4.56 13.07 23.07
N LEU A 228 4.63 12.62 21.82
CA LEU A 228 5.57 13.12 20.81
C LEU A 228 5.08 14.40 20.11
N PHE A 229 3.78 14.69 20.21
CA PHE A 229 3.21 15.95 19.72
C PHE A 229 3.44 17.05 20.75
N ASN A 230 4.08 18.13 20.34
CA ASN A 230 4.36 19.28 21.18
C ASN A 230 4.30 20.59 20.40
N ASN A 231 4.41 21.71 21.08
CA ASN A 231 4.30 23.03 20.47
C ASN A 231 5.50 23.44 19.60
N SER A 232 6.55 22.60 19.51
CA SER A 232 7.74 22.89 18.70
C SER A 232 7.67 22.30 17.30
N ILE A 233 6.56 21.64 16.93
CA ILE A 233 6.38 21.08 15.60
C ILE A 233 6.38 22.21 14.56
N LYS A 234 7.23 22.05 13.54
CA LYS A 234 7.27 22.95 12.38
C LYS A 234 6.25 22.50 11.34
N TYR A 235 5.34 23.39 10.97
CA TYR A 235 4.30 23.10 9.97
C TYR A 235 4.61 23.81 8.65
N HIS A 236 4.71 23.05 7.55
CA HIS A 236 4.81 23.54 6.19
C HIS A 236 3.55 23.11 5.42
N ILE A 237 2.59 24.01 5.29
CA ILE A 237 1.30 23.73 4.62
C ILE A 237 1.27 24.51 3.32
N ASN A 238 1.12 23.81 2.18
CA ASN A 238 1.20 24.35 0.83
C ASN A 238 2.37 25.35 0.66
N PRO A 239 3.62 24.94 0.97
CA PRO A 239 4.75 25.88 1.07
C PRO A 239 5.11 26.56 -0.26
N THR A 240 4.68 26.01 -1.39
CA THR A 240 4.90 26.57 -2.73
C THR A 240 3.81 27.57 -3.16
N GLY A 241 2.78 27.80 -2.31
CA GLY A 241 1.64 28.62 -2.64
C GLY A 241 0.39 27.80 -3.00
N LYS A 242 -0.50 28.39 -3.80
CA LYS A 242 -1.76 27.73 -4.19
C LYS A 242 -1.51 26.45 -5.01
N PHE A 243 -2.37 25.45 -4.77
CA PHE A 243 -2.32 24.14 -5.42
C PHE A 243 -3.71 23.81 -6.00
N VAL A 244 -4.12 24.53 -7.04
CA VAL A 244 -5.38 24.34 -7.76
C VAL A 244 -5.24 23.31 -8.88
N ILE A 245 -4.15 23.39 -9.66
CA ILE A 245 -3.82 22.41 -10.69
C ILE A 245 -3.10 21.24 -10.03
N GLY A 246 -3.72 20.06 -10.05
CA GLY A 246 -3.19 18.83 -9.44
C GLY A 246 -3.82 17.60 -10.05
N GLY A 247 -3.55 16.44 -9.45
CA GLY A 247 -3.95 15.17 -10.03
C GLY A 247 -3.31 14.92 -11.40
N PRO A 248 -3.91 14.08 -12.27
CA PRO A 248 -3.36 13.76 -13.59
C PRO A 248 -3.22 14.94 -14.55
N HIS A 249 -3.87 16.05 -14.28
CA HIS A 249 -3.68 17.30 -15.02
C HIS A 249 -2.39 18.02 -14.61
N GLY A 250 -1.97 17.88 -13.35
CA GLY A 250 -0.73 18.49 -12.86
C GLY A 250 0.51 17.65 -13.15
N ASP A 251 0.39 16.33 -13.05
CA ASP A 251 1.51 15.38 -13.25
C ASP A 251 0.98 14.03 -13.75
N THR A 252 1.78 13.35 -14.56
CA THR A 252 1.46 12.02 -15.08
C THR A 252 1.67 10.95 -14.00
N GLY A 253 0.68 10.04 -13.84
CA GLY A 253 0.76 8.90 -12.95
C GLY A 253 0.98 7.59 -13.67
N LEU A 254 1.68 6.67 -13.02
CA LEU A 254 1.96 5.31 -13.48
C LEU A 254 1.84 4.32 -12.33
N THR A 255 1.35 3.12 -12.64
CA THR A 255 1.33 2.00 -11.69
C THR A 255 2.74 1.71 -11.18
N GLY A 256 2.88 1.53 -9.86
CA GLY A 256 4.13 1.10 -9.23
C GLY A 256 5.19 2.19 -9.06
N ARG A 257 4.84 3.48 -9.13
CA ARG A 257 5.78 4.58 -8.88
C ARG A 257 5.78 5.09 -7.43
N LYS A 258 5.00 4.49 -6.53
CA LYS A 258 4.94 4.84 -5.09
C LYS A 258 5.25 3.66 -4.17
N ILE A 259 6.15 2.77 -4.62
CA ILE A 259 6.48 1.51 -3.95
C ILE A 259 7.02 1.69 -2.52
N ILE A 260 7.70 2.80 -2.23
CA ILE A 260 8.21 3.09 -0.89
C ILE A 260 7.07 3.51 0.04
N VAL A 261 6.11 4.30 -0.47
CA VAL A 261 4.86 4.66 0.25
C VAL A 261 4.01 3.40 0.50
N ASP A 262 3.97 2.48 -0.45
CA ASP A 262 3.21 1.24 -0.37
C ASP A 262 3.76 0.29 0.71
N THR A 263 5.02 0.44 1.10
CA THR A 263 5.72 -0.47 2.01
C THR A 263 6.09 0.18 3.35
N TYR A 264 7.33 0.62 3.55
CA TYR A 264 7.85 0.97 4.88
C TYR A 264 8.43 2.39 4.97
N GLY A 265 8.20 3.25 3.96
CA GLY A 265 8.62 4.66 4.00
C GLY A 265 10.12 4.87 4.10
N GLY A 266 10.93 3.92 3.63
CA GLY A 266 12.39 4.00 3.65
C GLY A 266 13.08 3.36 4.87
N LYS A 267 12.33 2.87 5.88
CA LYS A 267 12.90 2.13 7.03
C LYS A 267 13.25 0.69 6.68
N GLY A 268 12.47 0.02 5.85
CA GLY A 268 12.73 -1.32 5.35
C GLY A 268 13.28 -1.30 3.92
N GLY A 269 13.95 -2.38 3.53
CA GLY A 269 14.36 -2.61 2.14
C GLY A 269 13.17 -2.76 1.20
N HIS A 270 13.43 -2.60 -0.12
CA HIS A 270 12.47 -2.86 -1.18
C HIS A 270 13.17 -3.53 -2.37
N GLY A 271 12.52 -4.53 -2.97
CA GLY A 271 13.09 -5.30 -4.10
C GLY A 271 12.93 -4.60 -5.48
N GLY A 272 12.17 -3.51 -5.54
CA GLY A 272 11.93 -2.75 -6.77
C GLY A 272 10.66 -3.14 -7.53
N GLY A 273 10.05 -4.30 -7.26
CA GLY A 273 8.84 -4.76 -7.92
C GLY A 273 7.57 -4.02 -7.45
N ALA A 274 6.76 -3.53 -8.39
CA ALA A 274 5.44 -2.97 -8.10
C ALA A 274 4.47 -4.06 -7.64
N PHE A 275 3.47 -3.70 -6.81
CA PHE A 275 2.42 -4.60 -6.33
C PHE A 275 1.16 -4.53 -7.18
N SER A 276 0.62 -3.32 -7.35
CA SER A 276 -0.68 -3.10 -8.00
C SER A 276 -0.73 -3.64 -9.42
N GLY A 277 -1.87 -4.20 -9.79
CA GLY A 277 -2.11 -4.81 -11.10
C GLY A 277 -1.57 -6.22 -11.28
N LYS A 278 -0.84 -6.77 -10.32
CA LYS A 278 -0.24 -8.12 -10.36
C LYS A 278 -1.08 -9.13 -9.58
N ASP A 279 -1.46 -10.25 -10.22
CA ASP A 279 -2.08 -11.39 -9.56
C ASP A 279 -1.07 -12.13 -8.64
N PRO A 280 -1.53 -12.97 -7.69
CA PRO A 280 -0.67 -13.56 -6.66
C PRO A 280 0.39 -14.54 -7.16
N SER A 281 0.36 -14.98 -8.42
CA SER A 281 1.47 -15.77 -8.99
C SER A 281 2.75 -14.96 -9.17
N LYS A 282 2.66 -13.63 -9.17
CA LYS A 282 3.81 -12.71 -9.20
C LYS A 282 4.35 -12.55 -7.79
N VAL A 283 5.50 -13.17 -7.54
CA VAL A 283 6.17 -13.18 -6.22
C VAL A 283 6.56 -11.78 -5.71
N ASP A 284 6.74 -10.81 -6.59
CA ASP A 284 6.92 -9.40 -6.23
C ASP A 284 5.88 -8.93 -5.21
N ARG A 285 4.63 -9.37 -5.38
CA ARG A 285 3.52 -9.03 -4.50
C ARG A 285 3.31 -10.08 -3.42
N SER A 286 3.11 -11.34 -3.79
CA SER A 286 2.75 -12.40 -2.85
C SER A 286 3.83 -12.66 -1.81
N ALA A 287 5.10 -12.73 -2.22
CA ALA A 287 6.20 -12.96 -1.29
C ALA A 287 6.55 -11.71 -0.45
N ALA A 288 6.32 -10.49 -0.95
CA ALA A 288 6.43 -9.29 -0.12
C ALA A 288 5.37 -9.28 1.00
N TYR A 289 4.15 -9.70 0.73
CA TYR A 289 3.10 -9.87 1.74
C TYR A 289 3.45 -10.99 2.73
N ALA A 290 4.00 -12.12 2.25
CA ALA A 290 4.46 -13.19 3.11
C ALA A 290 5.61 -12.74 4.02
N ALA A 291 6.58 -12.00 3.48
CA ALA A 291 7.69 -11.45 4.26
C ALA A 291 7.20 -10.46 5.34
N ARG A 292 6.19 -9.62 5.01
CA ARG A 292 5.52 -8.75 6.00
C ARG A 292 4.83 -9.56 7.09
N HIS A 293 4.07 -10.59 6.73
CA HIS A 293 3.38 -11.44 7.68
C HIS A 293 4.35 -12.09 8.67
N ILE A 294 5.48 -12.60 8.17
CA ILE A 294 6.55 -13.17 9.00
C ILE A 294 7.12 -12.10 9.93
N ALA A 295 7.58 -10.96 9.39
CA ALA A 295 8.21 -9.90 10.16
C ALA A 295 7.31 -9.41 11.30
N LYS A 296 6.02 -9.17 11.00
CA LYS A 296 5.04 -8.70 11.98
C LYS A 296 4.81 -9.72 13.10
N ASN A 297 4.66 -11.00 12.78
CA ASN A 297 4.46 -12.06 13.77
C ASN A 297 5.71 -12.28 14.64
N ILE A 298 6.91 -12.15 14.08
CA ILE A 298 8.19 -12.26 14.84
C ILE A 298 8.31 -11.13 15.87
N VAL A 299 8.02 -9.87 15.48
CA VAL A 299 8.05 -8.72 16.42
C VAL A 299 6.94 -8.87 17.46
N ALA A 300 5.73 -9.23 17.07
CA ALA A 300 4.61 -9.44 17.99
C ALA A 300 4.84 -10.61 18.95
N ALA A 301 5.62 -11.63 18.56
CA ALA A 301 6.02 -12.72 19.45
C ALA A 301 7.10 -12.30 20.47
N GLY A 302 7.69 -11.12 20.34
CA GLY A 302 8.72 -10.62 21.23
C GLY A 302 10.13 -11.13 20.92
N ILE A 303 10.38 -11.64 19.71
CA ILE A 303 11.69 -12.14 19.30
C ILE A 303 12.67 -10.97 19.07
N SER A 304 12.19 -9.86 18.51
CA SER A 304 12.99 -8.67 18.24
C SER A 304 12.12 -7.41 18.27
N ASP A 305 12.71 -6.24 18.56
CA ASP A 305 12.00 -4.94 18.51
C ASP A 305 11.80 -4.45 17.08
N GLN A 306 12.64 -4.89 16.17
CA GLN A 306 12.52 -4.66 14.73
C GLN A 306 13.17 -5.81 13.98
N ILE A 307 12.67 -6.08 12.79
CA ILE A 307 13.20 -7.14 11.93
C ILE A 307 12.97 -6.82 10.46
N MET A 308 13.93 -7.18 9.64
CA MET A 308 13.81 -7.21 8.19
C MET A 308 13.97 -8.65 7.71
N ILE A 309 13.06 -9.09 6.86
CA ILE A 309 13.06 -10.38 6.19
C ILE A 309 13.27 -10.14 4.70
N GLN A 310 14.24 -10.80 4.08
CA GLN A 310 14.37 -10.87 2.63
C GLN A 310 14.05 -12.28 2.17
N LEU A 311 13.20 -12.39 1.17
CA LEU A 311 12.94 -13.61 0.41
C LEU A 311 13.44 -13.40 -1.02
N SER A 312 14.02 -14.43 -1.63
CA SER A 312 14.39 -14.40 -3.05
C SER A 312 13.92 -15.64 -3.78
N TYR A 313 13.55 -15.46 -5.05
CA TYR A 313 13.05 -16.53 -5.91
C TYR A 313 13.75 -16.51 -7.25
N ALA A 314 13.81 -17.69 -7.89
CA ALA A 314 14.16 -17.86 -9.28
C ALA A 314 12.91 -18.26 -10.07
N ILE A 315 12.76 -17.75 -11.29
CA ILE A 315 11.62 -18.06 -12.17
C ILE A 315 11.45 -19.58 -12.33
N GLY A 316 10.23 -20.07 -12.20
CA GLY A 316 9.88 -21.48 -12.36
C GLY A 316 10.30 -22.40 -11.19
N VAL A 317 10.96 -21.88 -10.16
CA VAL A 317 11.35 -22.63 -8.95
C VAL A 317 10.30 -22.40 -7.85
N SER A 318 9.86 -23.48 -7.19
CA SER A 318 8.82 -23.42 -6.17
C SER A 318 9.33 -23.04 -4.78
N SER A 319 10.61 -23.22 -4.48
CA SER A 319 11.20 -22.85 -3.20
C SER A 319 11.96 -21.54 -3.30
N PRO A 320 12.00 -20.71 -2.23
CA PRO A 320 12.86 -19.55 -2.21
C PRO A 320 14.33 -19.96 -2.35
N THR A 321 15.10 -19.17 -3.10
CA THR A 321 16.54 -19.39 -3.28
C THR A 321 17.35 -18.94 -2.07
N SER A 322 16.82 -17.97 -1.30
CA SER A 322 17.38 -17.57 -0.02
C SER A 322 16.32 -16.94 0.90
N ILE A 323 16.57 -17.04 2.20
CA ILE A 323 15.84 -16.36 3.26
C ILE A 323 16.90 -15.67 4.13
N MET A 324 16.84 -14.34 4.23
CA MET A 324 17.73 -13.56 5.07
C MET A 324 16.94 -12.86 6.16
N VAL A 325 17.46 -12.85 7.36
CA VAL A 325 16.94 -12.13 8.51
C VAL A 325 17.97 -11.10 8.95
N ASN A 326 17.49 -9.93 9.34
CA ASN A 326 18.28 -8.91 10.00
C ASN A 326 17.46 -8.29 11.15
N THR A 327 17.89 -8.54 12.38
CA THR A 327 17.29 -7.96 13.59
C THR A 327 17.90 -6.61 13.97
N PHE A 328 18.85 -6.10 13.20
CA PHE A 328 19.57 -4.83 13.48
C PHE A 328 20.22 -4.81 14.88
N GLY A 329 20.58 -5.97 15.40
CA GLY A 329 21.10 -6.13 16.76
C GLY A 329 20.05 -5.88 17.86
N LYS A 330 18.77 -5.96 17.55
CA LYS A 330 17.64 -5.78 18.48
C LYS A 330 16.93 -7.10 18.83
N SER A 331 17.60 -8.25 18.58
CA SER A 331 17.11 -9.56 19.04
C SER A 331 16.95 -9.56 20.57
N ARG A 332 15.83 -10.10 21.04
CA ARG A 332 15.51 -10.32 22.46
C ARG A 332 15.70 -11.79 22.90
N VAL A 333 16.14 -12.62 21.97
CA VAL A 333 16.39 -14.05 22.19
C VAL A 333 17.85 -14.38 21.93
N ASN A 334 18.33 -15.47 22.52
CA ASN A 334 19.71 -15.93 22.36
C ASN A 334 19.84 -16.80 21.10
N PHE A 335 19.46 -16.24 19.94
CA PHE A 335 19.62 -16.83 18.62
C PHE A 335 20.22 -15.80 17.67
N SER A 336 21.14 -16.23 16.83
CA SER A 336 21.68 -15.44 15.72
C SER A 336 20.59 -15.22 14.64
N ASP A 337 20.79 -14.23 13.79
CA ASP A 337 19.87 -13.96 12.65
C ASP A 337 19.76 -15.18 11.71
N SER A 338 20.84 -15.96 11.55
CA SER A 338 20.83 -17.22 10.78
C SER A 338 19.96 -18.30 11.43
N GLU A 339 20.06 -18.50 12.75
CA GLU A 339 19.22 -19.46 13.48
C GLU A 339 17.74 -19.05 13.48
N ILE A 340 17.46 -17.74 13.53
CA ILE A 340 16.10 -17.20 13.38
C ILE A 340 15.59 -17.52 11.97
N SER A 341 16.41 -17.35 10.94
CA SER A 341 16.04 -17.68 9.55
C SER A 341 15.71 -19.17 9.36
N GLU A 342 16.49 -20.07 9.93
CA GLU A 342 16.21 -21.52 9.89
C GLU A 342 14.89 -21.87 10.58
N LYS A 343 14.61 -21.25 11.73
CA LYS A 343 13.34 -21.45 12.44
C LYS A 343 12.16 -20.95 11.59
N ILE A 344 12.27 -19.78 10.95
CA ILE A 344 11.26 -19.23 10.04
C ILE A 344 10.96 -20.22 8.92
N SER A 345 12.00 -20.77 8.26
CA SER A 345 11.85 -21.77 7.19
C SER A 345 11.10 -23.03 7.65
N SER A 346 11.23 -23.39 8.94
CA SER A 346 10.54 -24.56 9.51
C SER A 346 9.09 -24.28 9.94
N ILE A 347 8.68 -23.02 10.04
CA ILE A 347 7.34 -22.60 10.48
C ILE A 347 6.44 -22.24 9.28
N PHE A 348 7.01 -21.60 8.27
CA PHE A 348 6.25 -21.03 7.16
C PHE A 348 6.52 -21.78 5.86
N ASP A 349 5.46 -22.24 5.20
CA ASP A 349 5.53 -22.65 3.81
C ASP A 349 5.72 -21.41 2.94
N LEU A 350 6.86 -21.31 2.28
CA LEU A 350 7.26 -20.19 1.45
C LEU A 350 7.21 -20.51 -0.05
N THR A 351 6.60 -21.63 -0.43
CA THR A 351 6.28 -21.89 -1.83
C THR A 351 5.22 -20.86 -2.32
N PRO A 352 5.23 -20.47 -3.60
CA PRO A 352 4.21 -19.57 -4.14
C PRO A 352 2.78 -20.05 -3.81
N PHE A 353 2.51 -21.35 -3.99
CA PHE A 353 1.23 -21.95 -3.65
C PHE A 353 0.89 -21.84 -2.15
N GLY A 354 1.84 -22.20 -1.26
CA GLY A 354 1.65 -22.10 0.18
C GLY A 354 1.39 -20.68 0.67
N ILE A 355 2.00 -19.68 0.01
CA ILE A 355 1.75 -18.26 0.28
C ILE A 355 0.34 -17.87 -0.18
N GLU A 356 -0.06 -18.23 -1.42
CA GLU A 356 -1.39 -17.94 -1.96
C GLU A 356 -2.50 -18.49 -1.07
N GLU A 357 -2.40 -19.75 -0.65
CA GLU A 357 -3.38 -20.42 0.21
C GLU A 357 -3.43 -19.81 1.61
N ARG A 358 -2.27 -19.65 2.27
CA ARG A 358 -2.19 -19.11 3.64
C ARG A 358 -2.77 -17.70 3.73
N LEU A 359 -2.45 -16.86 2.77
CA LEU A 359 -2.87 -15.46 2.75
C LEU A 359 -4.16 -15.24 1.94
N LYS A 360 -4.76 -16.31 1.37
CA LYS A 360 -6.01 -16.25 0.58
C LYS A 360 -5.96 -15.28 -0.59
N LEU A 361 -4.83 -15.23 -1.29
CA LEU A 361 -4.54 -14.21 -2.29
C LEU A 361 -5.33 -14.35 -3.59
N ARG A 362 -5.99 -15.48 -3.85
CA ARG A 362 -6.86 -15.68 -5.04
C ARG A 362 -8.24 -15.01 -4.90
N ASN A 363 -8.45 -14.25 -3.84
CA ASN A 363 -9.67 -13.46 -3.63
C ASN A 363 -9.50 -12.02 -4.15
N PRO A 364 -10.60 -11.33 -4.51
CA PRO A 364 -10.56 -9.93 -4.95
C PRO A 364 -10.39 -8.98 -3.74
N ILE A 365 -9.16 -8.85 -3.25
CA ILE A 365 -8.79 -8.12 -2.02
C ILE A 365 -7.85 -6.95 -2.26
N TYR A 366 -7.63 -6.56 -3.51
CA TYR A 366 -6.51 -5.71 -3.90
C TYR A 366 -6.84 -4.22 -4.03
N SER A 367 -8.02 -3.85 -4.52
CA SER A 367 -8.39 -2.44 -4.71
C SER A 367 -8.29 -1.59 -3.43
N GLU A 368 -8.53 -2.19 -2.26
CA GLU A 368 -8.42 -1.52 -0.95
C GLU A 368 -6.97 -1.36 -0.49
N THR A 369 -6.02 -2.04 -1.12
CA THR A 369 -4.59 -1.94 -0.77
C THR A 369 -3.90 -0.79 -1.46
N ALA A 370 -4.43 -0.37 -2.61
CA ALA A 370 -3.77 0.53 -3.55
C ALA A 370 -3.64 1.99 -3.10
N ALA A 371 -4.12 2.35 -1.91
CA ALA A 371 -3.97 3.68 -1.33
C ALA A 371 -3.66 3.60 0.16
N TYR A 372 -2.87 4.56 0.66
CA TYR A 372 -2.48 4.68 2.09
C TYR A 372 -1.68 3.50 2.63
N GLY A 373 -0.87 2.86 1.77
CA GLY A 373 0.02 1.75 2.10
C GLY A 373 -0.65 0.38 2.08
N HIS A 374 0.10 -0.62 1.63
CA HIS A 374 -0.31 -2.03 1.64
C HIS A 374 -0.09 -2.68 3.01
N MET A 375 0.78 -2.09 3.85
CA MET A 375 1.17 -2.59 5.15
C MET A 375 0.60 -1.73 6.27
N GLY A 376 0.54 -2.29 7.51
CA GLY A 376 0.07 -1.57 8.69
C GLY A 376 -1.45 -1.40 8.77
N ARG A 377 -2.21 -2.18 8.01
CA ARG A 377 -3.67 -2.16 7.98
C ARG A 377 -4.25 -3.20 8.94
N GLN A 378 -5.53 -3.05 9.28
CA GLN A 378 -6.23 -4.03 10.10
C GLN A 378 -6.93 -5.06 9.21
N PRO A 379 -6.80 -6.38 9.47
CA PRO A 379 -7.59 -7.40 8.81
C PRO A 379 -9.09 -7.14 8.99
N LEU A 380 -9.84 -7.20 7.90
CA LEU A 380 -11.26 -6.87 7.88
C LEU A 380 -12.03 -7.79 6.93
N LYS A 381 -13.13 -8.36 7.39
CA LYS A 381 -14.07 -9.11 6.54
C LYS A 381 -15.12 -8.17 5.98
N ILE A 382 -15.26 -8.17 4.66
CA ILE A 382 -16.25 -7.36 3.94
C ILE A 382 -16.96 -8.17 2.86
N ASN A 383 -18.12 -7.69 2.43
CA ASN A 383 -18.77 -8.15 1.22
C ASN A 383 -18.47 -7.18 0.08
N LYS A 384 -17.95 -7.69 -1.03
CA LYS A 384 -17.70 -6.93 -2.26
C LYS A 384 -18.66 -7.39 -3.34
N THR A 385 -19.26 -6.44 -4.04
CA THR A 385 -20.16 -6.70 -5.16
C THR A 385 -19.43 -6.40 -6.46
N PHE A 386 -19.49 -7.32 -7.40
CA PHE A 386 -18.95 -7.19 -8.74
C PHE A 386 -20.06 -7.40 -9.76
N ASP A 387 -20.15 -6.48 -10.70
CA ASP A 387 -21.14 -6.52 -11.78
C ASP A 387 -20.41 -6.65 -13.13
N SER A 388 -20.77 -7.67 -13.90
CA SER A 388 -20.30 -7.85 -15.27
C SER A 388 -21.52 -7.94 -16.20
N PRO A 389 -21.54 -7.20 -17.32
CA PRO A 389 -22.61 -7.32 -18.30
C PRO A 389 -22.65 -8.70 -18.96
N TYR A 390 -21.58 -9.47 -18.82
CA TYR A 390 -21.42 -10.79 -19.46
C TYR A 390 -21.62 -11.96 -18.47
N SER A 391 -21.17 -11.79 -17.23
CA SER A 391 -21.18 -12.85 -16.20
C SER A 391 -22.18 -12.58 -15.07
N GLY A 392 -22.93 -11.46 -15.15
CA GLY A 392 -23.92 -11.06 -14.14
C GLY A 392 -23.31 -10.50 -12.88
N ARG A 393 -24.06 -10.54 -11.77
CA ARG A 393 -23.64 -10.01 -10.47
C ARG A 393 -23.18 -11.11 -9.54
N VAL A 394 -22.03 -10.90 -8.88
CA VAL A 394 -21.53 -11.78 -7.82
C VAL A 394 -21.24 -10.97 -6.56
N ILE A 395 -21.51 -11.56 -5.39
CA ILE A 395 -21.14 -11.03 -4.08
C ILE A 395 -20.10 -11.95 -3.50
N LYS A 396 -18.93 -11.42 -3.17
CA LYS A 396 -17.83 -12.17 -2.54
C LYS A 396 -17.63 -11.66 -1.12
N GLN A 397 -17.71 -12.57 -0.14
CA GLN A 397 -17.23 -12.29 1.20
C GLN A 397 -15.72 -12.53 1.21
N VAL A 398 -14.95 -11.49 1.49
CA VAL A 398 -13.48 -11.53 1.47
C VAL A 398 -12.90 -11.02 2.76
N GLU A 399 -11.68 -11.42 3.07
CA GLU A 399 -10.90 -10.94 4.20
C GLU A 399 -9.72 -10.13 3.66
N LEU A 400 -9.75 -8.82 3.90
CA LEU A 400 -8.71 -7.88 3.49
C LEU A 400 -7.49 -7.97 4.41
N PHE A 401 -6.31 -7.63 3.89
CA PHE A 401 -5.05 -7.49 4.64
C PHE A 401 -4.69 -8.74 5.46
N THR A 402 -4.87 -9.93 4.89
CA THR A 402 -4.62 -11.21 5.57
C THR A 402 -3.18 -11.35 6.06
N TRP A 403 -2.21 -10.70 5.41
CA TRP A 403 -0.80 -10.65 5.81
C TRP A 403 -0.52 -9.79 7.05
N GLU A 404 -1.52 -9.09 7.55
CA GLU A 404 -1.42 -8.31 8.79
C GLU A 404 -1.93 -9.07 10.03
N LYS A 405 -2.36 -10.34 9.88
CA LYS A 405 -2.79 -11.19 10.99
C LYS A 405 -1.63 -11.55 11.92
N LEU A 406 -1.96 -11.76 13.19
CA LEU A 406 -1.05 -12.22 14.24
C LEU A 406 -1.31 -13.70 14.62
N ASP A 407 -1.66 -14.50 13.63
CA ASP A 407 -2.11 -15.89 13.79
C ASP A 407 -0.96 -16.89 13.97
N TYR A 408 0.31 -16.49 13.75
CA TYR A 408 1.49 -17.29 13.97
C TYR A 408 2.23 -17.00 15.28
N VAL A 409 1.83 -16.00 16.06
CA VAL A 409 2.51 -15.60 17.31
C VAL A 409 2.67 -16.76 18.27
N LYS A 410 1.63 -17.60 18.48
CA LYS A 410 1.67 -18.74 19.38
C LYS A 410 2.70 -19.79 18.91
N ILE A 411 2.65 -20.17 17.64
CA ILE A 411 3.54 -21.18 17.04
C ILE A 411 5.00 -20.68 17.11
N ILE A 412 5.23 -19.39 16.85
CA ILE A 412 6.56 -18.78 16.95
C ILE A 412 7.07 -18.87 18.39
N LYS A 413 6.28 -18.47 19.39
CA LYS A 413 6.68 -18.57 20.81
C LYS A 413 7.04 -19.99 21.20
N GLU A 414 6.25 -20.98 20.85
CA GLU A 414 6.52 -22.38 21.10
C GLU A 414 7.86 -22.83 20.45
N LYS A 415 8.09 -22.47 19.20
CA LYS A 415 9.30 -22.83 18.45
C LYS A 415 10.57 -22.16 18.99
N PHE A 416 10.43 -20.97 19.56
CA PHE A 416 11.53 -20.23 20.20
C PHE A 416 11.63 -20.48 21.71
N LYS A 417 10.73 -21.30 22.30
CA LYS A 417 10.67 -21.65 23.72
C LYS A 417 10.50 -20.42 24.63
N LEU A 418 9.54 -19.52 24.25
CA LEU A 418 9.14 -18.33 25.00
C LEU A 418 7.79 -18.53 25.71
#